data_92503887826a7cf6499dd1c365835dcd
#
_entry.id   92503887826a7cf6499dd1c365835dcd
#
_cell.length_a   1.000
_cell.length_b   1.000
_cell.length_c   1.000
_cell.angle_alpha   90.00
_cell.angle_beta   90.00
_cell.angle_gamma   90.00
#
_symmetry.space_group_name_H-M   'P 1'
#
loop_
_entity.id
_entity.type
_entity.pdbx_description
1 polymer ?
#
loop_
_entity_poly.entity_id
_entity_poly.type
_entity_poly.pdbx_seq_one_letter_code
_entity_poly.pdbx_strand_id
1 'polypeptide(L)'
;MKNHKIRIRSHILVALVIMLPILFSIYSPILLSLGIRNGIITASFIVFAVWFILSLFMGRSASCGYTCPYGALQELLGKHVLNKKPKHVKADKVRYIVFVLFFLMVSYFILKIGGLKGVNLFAPNGNPQMVILILAFIITIGLLSVIFGSRAFCRYLCPQGVFLTIGAKLGRILKIPSLHLISDHNCSNCKLCDKSCPMGLNVSDMVKSNSMENLNCILCGECIEKCPKETIKYSFNAKD
;
A
#
# COMPACT_ATOMS: atom_id res chain seq x y z
N MET A 1 3.66 10.13 -24.96
CA MET A 1 3.26 8.89 -24.26
C MET A 1 3.47 8.93 -22.73
N LYS A 2 4.48 9.62 -22.20
CA LYS A 2 4.76 9.70 -20.74
C LYS A 2 3.56 10.18 -19.89
N ASN A 3 2.93 11.29 -20.25
CA ASN A 3 1.80 11.85 -19.47
C ASN A 3 0.53 10.96 -19.45
N HIS A 4 0.41 9.98 -20.32
CA HIS A 4 -0.77 9.14 -20.43
C HIS A 4 -0.92 8.16 -19.25
N LYS A 5 0.18 7.52 -18.82
CA LYS A 5 0.16 6.54 -17.70
C LYS A 5 -0.15 7.20 -16.35
N ILE A 6 0.43 8.38 -16.08
CA ILE A 6 0.09 9.16 -14.87
C ILE A 6 -1.38 9.56 -14.88
N ARG A 7 -1.90 9.98 -16.03
CA ARG A 7 -3.30 10.39 -16.16
C ARG A 7 -4.25 9.23 -15.90
N ILE A 8 -3.99 8.05 -16.51
CA ILE A 8 -4.78 6.83 -16.24
C ILE A 8 -4.74 6.48 -14.76
N ARG A 9 -3.55 6.47 -14.14
CA ARG A 9 -3.41 6.18 -12.72
C ARG A 9 -4.20 7.20 -11.86
N SER A 10 -4.15 8.48 -12.18
CA SER A 10 -4.92 9.51 -11.49
C SER A 10 -6.43 9.26 -11.57
N HIS A 11 -6.95 8.89 -12.74
CA HIS A 11 -8.37 8.54 -12.89
C HIS A 11 -8.75 7.29 -12.07
N ILE A 12 -7.90 6.27 -12.05
CA ILE A 12 -8.10 5.09 -11.21
C ILE A 12 -8.17 5.48 -9.72
N LEU A 13 -7.24 6.32 -9.25
CA LEU A 13 -7.24 6.78 -7.85
C LEU A 13 -8.50 7.57 -7.50
N VAL A 14 -8.98 8.44 -8.38
CA VAL A 14 -10.24 9.20 -8.19
C VAL A 14 -11.43 8.24 -8.13
N ALA A 15 -11.53 7.30 -9.07
CA ALA A 15 -12.60 6.30 -9.08
C ALA A 15 -12.62 5.46 -7.79
N LEU A 16 -11.45 5.05 -7.28
CA LEU A 16 -11.33 4.31 -6.02
C LEU A 16 -11.79 5.13 -4.81
N VAL A 17 -11.56 6.43 -4.79
CA VAL A 17 -12.04 7.30 -3.70
C VAL A 17 -13.55 7.45 -3.77
N ILE A 18 -14.13 7.59 -4.95
CA ILE A 18 -15.59 7.65 -5.13
C ILE A 18 -16.24 6.33 -4.67
N MET A 19 -15.62 5.19 -5.00
CA MET A 19 -16.09 3.87 -4.59
C MET A 19 -15.67 3.45 -3.17
N LEU A 20 -14.99 4.32 -2.42
CA LEU A 20 -14.47 4.00 -1.10
C LEU A 20 -15.54 3.46 -0.12
N PRO A 21 -16.77 3.96 -0.05
CA PRO A 21 -17.79 3.41 0.86
C PRO A 21 -18.10 1.93 0.58
N ILE A 22 -18.12 1.54 -0.69
CA ILE A 22 -18.38 0.16 -1.11
C ILE A 22 -17.14 -0.70 -0.88
N LEU A 23 -15.98 -0.21 -1.29
CA LEU A 23 -14.70 -0.92 -1.17
C LEU A 23 -14.20 -1.03 0.27
N PHE A 24 -14.75 -0.23 1.19
CA PHE A 24 -14.37 -0.30 2.60
C PHE A 24 -14.58 -1.70 3.18
N SER A 25 -15.69 -2.35 2.87
CA SER A 25 -16.01 -3.70 3.36
C SER A 25 -15.01 -4.76 2.87
N ILE A 26 -14.40 -4.53 1.72
CA ILE A 26 -13.48 -5.48 1.07
C ILE A 26 -12.03 -5.26 1.53
N TYR A 27 -11.62 -4.01 1.73
CA TYR A 27 -10.22 -3.66 2.01
C TYR A 27 -9.92 -3.35 3.48
N SER A 28 -10.93 -3.43 4.37
CA SER A 28 -10.75 -3.03 5.77
C SER A 28 -10.09 -4.11 6.62
N PRO A 29 -8.94 -3.82 7.27
CA PRO A 29 -8.36 -4.71 8.25
C PRO A 29 -9.23 -4.83 9.52
N ILE A 30 -10.08 -3.83 9.78
CA ILE A 30 -11.04 -3.86 10.90
C ILE A 30 -12.11 -4.91 10.65
N LEU A 31 -12.70 -4.93 9.45
CA LEU A 31 -13.71 -5.93 9.10
C LEU A 31 -13.12 -7.35 9.00
N LEU A 32 -11.85 -7.46 8.58
CA LEU A 32 -11.13 -8.72 8.66
C LEU A 32 -11.09 -9.24 10.11
N SER A 33 -10.70 -8.41 11.07
CA SER A 33 -10.60 -8.79 12.48
C SER A 33 -11.97 -9.11 13.10
N LEU A 34 -13.00 -8.36 12.74
CA LEU A 34 -14.38 -8.60 13.20
C LEU A 34 -14.97 -9.90 12.62
N GLY A 35 -14.70 -10.18 11.34
CA GLY A 35 -15.09 -11.44 10.70
C GLY A 35 -14.46 -12.63 11.41
N ILE A 36 -13.17 -12.59 11.65
CA ILE A 36 -12.43 -13.63 12.38
C ILE A 36 -12.97 -13.77 13.81
N ARG A 37 -13.24 -12.65 14.52
CA ARG A 37 -13.86 -12.68 15.85
C ARG A 37 -15.20 -13.39 15.87
N ASN A 38 -15.96 -13.36 14.80
CA ASN A 38 -17.25 -14.04 14.67
C ASN A 38 -17.12 -15.44 14.05
N GLY A 39 -15.91 -15.92 13.77
CA GLY A 39 -15.68 -17.21 13.11
C GLY A 39 -16.09 -17.25 11.65
N ILE A 40 -16.15 -16.10 10.97
CA ILE A 40 -16.66 -15.96 9.60
C ILE A 40 -15.53 -15.52 8.68
N ILE A 41 -15.39 -16.19 7.54
CA ILE A 41 -14.53 -15.76 6.44
C ILE A 41 -15.23 -14.64 5.68
N THR A 42 -14.67 -13.45 5.72
CA THR A 42 -15.17 -12.27 5.00
C THR A 42 -14.48 -12.12 3.64
N ALA A 43 -15.07 -11.32 2.74
CA ALA A 43 -14.42 -10.94 1.48
C ALA A 43 -13.03 -10.33 1.69
N SER A 44 -12.85 -9.58 2.78
CA SER A 44 -11.53 -9.01 3.15
C SER A 44 -10.46 -10.08 3.31
N PHE A 45 -10.78 -11.24 3.93
CA PHE A 45 -9.83 -12.33 4.10
C PHE A 45 -9.36 -12.89 2.75
N ILE A 46 -10.31 -13.12 1.84
CA ILE A 46 -10.02 -13.64 0.48
C ILE A 46 -9.15 -12.63 -0.28
N VAL A 47 -9.52 -11.36 -0.24
CA VAL A 47 -8.78 -10.29 -0.91
C VAL A 47 -7.35 -10.17 -0.35
N PHE A 48 -7.16 -10.25 0.96
CA PHE A 48 -5.83 -10.24 1.57
C PHE A 48 -4.98 -11.43 1.12
N ALA A 49 -5.56 -12.64 1.04
CA ALA A 49 -4.87 -13.83 0.56
C ALA A 49 -4.47 -13.70 -0.93
N VAL A 50 -5.37 -13.24 -1.79
CA VAL A 50 -5.09 -12.98 -3.21
C VAL A 50 -3.99 -11.94 -3.37
N TRP A 51 -4.04 -10.82 -2.64
CA TRP A 51 -2.99 -9.79 -2.69
C TRP A 51 -1.65 -10.28 -2.17
N PHE A 52 -1.64 -11.18 -1.19
CA PHE A 52 -0.40 -11.80 -0.74
C PHE A 52 0.25 -12.63 -1.85
N ILE A 53 -0.53 -13.48 -2.53
CA ILE A 53 -0.03 -14.28 -3.65
C ILE A 53 0.47 -13.36 -4.79
N LEU A 54 -0.29 -12.33 -5.15
CA LEU A 54 0.13 -11.38 -6.17
C LEU A 54 1.38 -10.58 -5.75
N SER A 55 1.61 -10.40 -4.47
CA SER A 55 2.81 -9.69 -3.98
C SER A 55 4.10 -10.45 -4.22
N LEU A 56 4.06 -11.77 -4.41
CA LEU A 56 5.22 -12.58 -4.81
C LEU A 56 5.77 -12.16 -6.18
N PHE A 57 4.87 -11.77 -7.11
CA PHE A 57 5.19 -11.43 -8.49
C PHE A 57 5.30 -9.92 -8.72
N MET A 58 4.38 -9.15 -8.16
CA MET A 58 4.24 -7.71 -8.42
C MET A 58 4.67 -6.83 -7.23
N GLY A 59 5.20 -7.43 -6.17
CA GLY A 59 5.50 -6.69 -4.94
C GLY A 59 4.27 -5.97 -4.38
N ARG A 60 4.43 -4.73 -3.98
CA ARG A 60 3.33 -3.89 -3.46
C ARG A 60 2.57 -3.12 -4.55
N SER A 61 2.91 -3.31 -5.83
CA SER A 61 2.36 -2.53 -6.93
C SER A 61 0.85 -2.70 -7.04
N ALA A 62 0.40 -3.94 -7.23
CA ALA A 62 -0.99 -4.24 -7.56
C ALA A 62 -1.96 -3.74 -6.48
N SER A 63 -1.69 -3.99 -5.22
CA SER A 63 -2.53 -3.51 -4.12
C SER A 63 -2.26 -2.04 -3.77
N CYS A 64 -1.09 -1.75 -3.17
CA CYS A 64 -0.79 -0.42 -2.62
C CYS A 64 -0.60 0.66 -3.69
N GLY A 65 -0.13 0.28 -4.89
CA GLY A 65 0.16 1.21 -5.98
C GLY A 65 -1.08 1.70 -6.72
N TYR A 66 -2.03 0.79 -6.98
CA TYR A 66 -3.11 1.02 -7.93
C TYR A 66 -4.52 0.78 -7.39
N THR A 67 -4.75 -0.18 -6.50
CA THR A 67 -6.10 -0.62 -6.15
C THR A 67 -6.55 -0.33 -4.72
N CYS A 68 -5.65 0.13 -3.84
CA CYS A 68 -6.01 0.43 -2.46
C CYS A 68 -6.73 1.78 -2.33
N PRO A 69 -8.01 1.82 -1.95
CA PRO A 69 -8.77 3.07 -1.85
C PRO A 69 -8.24 4.00 -0.75
N TYR A 70 -7.70 3.43 0.35
CA TYR A 70 -7.09 4.25 1.41
C TYR A 70 -5.80 4.93 0.96
N GLY A 71 -4.99 4.21 0.16
CA GLY A 71 -3.79 4.77 -0.45
C GLY A 71 -4.14 5.86 -1.47
N ALA A 72 -5.21 5.67 -2.24
CA ALA A 72 -5.72 6.66 -3.18
C ALA A 72 -6.17 7.93 -2.46
N LEU A 73 -6.98 7.81 -1.40
CA LEU A 73 -7.44 8.95 -0.60
C LEU A 73 -6.28 9.78 -0.06
N GLN A 74 -5.30 9.13 0.58
CA GLN A 74 -4.12 9.81 1.14
C GLN A 74 -3.28 10.50 0.07
N GLU A 75 -3.12 9.87 -1.09
CA GLU A 75 -2.33 10.45 -2.18
C GLU A 75 -3.02 11.65 -2.80
N LEU A 76 -4.34 11.58 -3.02
CA LEU A 76 -5.11 12.71 -3.53
C LEU A 76 -5.12 13.87 -2.54
N LEU A 77 -5.36 13.62 -1.25
CA LEU A 77 -5.29 14.64 -0.22
C LEU A 77 -3.89 15.26 -0.11
N GLY A 78 -2.86 14.44 -0.03
CA GLY A 78 -1.49 14.91 0.13
C GLY A 78 -0.94 15.67 -1.08
N LYS A 79 -1.22 15.20 -2.29
CA LYS A 79 -0.66 15.74 -3.54
C LYS A 79 -1.48 16.91 -4.08
N HIS A 80 -2.80 16.80 -4.09
CA HIS A 80 -3.68 17.78 -4.75
C HIS A 80 -4.27 18.83 -3.80
N VAL A 81 -4.57 18.46 -2.55
CA VAL A 81 -5.20 19.39 -1.60
C VAL A 81 -4.15 20.12 -0.75
N LEU A 82 -3.18 19.38 -0.21
CA LEU A 82 -2.23 19.94 0.75
C LEU A 82 -0.89 20.34 0.14
N ASN A 83 -0.60 19.87 -1.07
CA ASN A 83 0.69 20.04 -1.76
C ASN A 83 1.91 19.78 -0.83
N LYS A 84 1.72 18.90 0.15
CA LYS A 84 2.74 18.56 1.16
C LYS A 84 3.56 17.38 0.72
N LYS A 85 4.87 17.55 0.79
CA LYS A 85 5.83 16.45 0.63
C LYS A 85 5.73 15.51 1.84
N PRO A 86 5.87 14.19 1.64
CA PRO A 86 5.92 13.25 2.75
C PRO A 86 7.13 13.57 3.64
N LYS A 87 6.87 13.76 4.93
CA LYS A 87 7.94 13.99 5.92
C LYS A 87 8.65 12.68 6.23
N HIS A 88 9.98 12.72 6.22
CA HIS A 88 10.80 11.61 6.73
C HIS A 88 10.81 11.62 8.25
N VAL A 89 10.01 10.74 8.86
CA VAL A 89 10.09 10.45 10.29
C VAL A 89 10.82 9.11 10.43
N LYS A 90 11.80 9.02 11.33
CA LYS A 90 12.56 7.78 11.63
C LYS A 90 11.69 6.75 12.38
N ALA A 91 10.42 6.60 12.01
CA ALA A 91 9.44 5.73 12.65
C ALA A 91 9.15 4.46 11.82
N ASP A 92 10.06 4.07 10.93
CA ASP A 92 9.85 2.90 10.05
C ASP A 92 9.65 1.59 10.82
N LYS A 93 10.11 1.52 12.08
CA LYS A 93 9.92 0.34 12.95
C LYS A 93 8.49 0.23 13.50
N VAL A 94 7.76 1.33 13.63
CA VAL A 94 6.40 1.36 14.21
C VAL A 94 5.45 0.44 13.44
N ARG A 95 5.53 0.42 12.13
CA ARG A 95 4.68 -0.45 11.29
C ARG A 95 4.84 -1.94 11.60
N TYR A 96 6.06 -2.39 11.95
CA TYR A 96 6.30 -3.79 12.31
C TYR A 96 5.70 -4.13 13.67
N ILE A 97 5.75 -3.20 14.62
CA ILE A 97 5.10 -3.34 15.93
C ILE A 97 3.58 -3.45 15.74
N VAL A 98 2.99 -2.55 14.96
CA VAL A 98 1.54 -2.57 14.63
C VAL A 98 1.17 -3.88 13.94
N PHE A 99 2.00 -4.36 13.01
CA PHE A 99 1.77 -5.63 12.33
C PHE A 99 1.80 -6.82 13.29
N VAL A 100 2.80 -6.90 14.18
CA VAL A 100 2.92 -7.98 15.16
C VAL A 100 1.71 -7.99 16.11
N LEU A 101 1.32 -6.81 16.64
CA LEU A 101 0.15 -6.69 17.49
C LEU A 101 -1.13 -7.11 16.77
N PHE A 102 -1.30 -6.68 15.52
CA PHE A 102 -2.45 -7.09 14.70
C PHE A 102 -2.46 -8.60 14.46
N PHE A 103 -1.33 -9.20 14.14
CA PHE A 103 -1.21 -10.63 13.91
C PHE A 103 -1.47 -11.46 15.18
N LEU A 104 -0.95 -11.03 16.32
CA LEU A 104 -1.20 -11.66 17.63
C LEU A 104 -2.69 -11.60 17.99
N MET A 105 -3.33 -10.45 17.76
CA MET A 105 -4.76 -10.27 17.98
C MET A 105 -5.59 -11.23 17.11
N VAL A 106 -5.27 -11.33 15.82
CA VAL A 106 -5.95 -12.23 14.86
C VAL A 106 -5.75 -13.69 15.28
N SER A 107 -4.52 -14.09 15.62
CA SER A 107 -4.19 -15.45 16.06
C SER A 107 -4.92 -15.81 17.36
N TYR A 108 -4.99 -14.91 18.31
CA TYR A 108 -5.74 -15.10 19.55
C TYR A 108 -7.24 -15.37 19.29
N PHE A 109 -7.87 -14.61 18.39
CA PHE A 109 -9.27 -14.83 18.06
C PHE A 109 -9.50 -16.17 17.33
N ILE A 110 -8.63 -16.56 16.42
CA ILE A 110 -8.72 -17.86 15.73
C ILE A 110 -8.64 -19.01 16.75
N LEU A 111 -7.70 -18.95 17.68
CA LEU A 111 -7.53 -19.98 18.72
C LEU A 111 -8.73 -20.02 19.66
N LYS A 112 -9.27 -18.87 20.08
CA LYS A 112 -10.41 -18.78 21.01
C LYS A 112 -11.70 -19.36 20.40
N ILE A 113 -11.89 -19.25 19.08
CA ILE A 113 -13.12 -19.68 18.40
C ILE A 113 -13.05 -21.17 17.99
N GLY A 114 -11.84 -21.76 17.99
CA GLY A 114 -11.64 -23.14 17.56
C GLY A 114 -11.79 -23.36 16.05
N GLY A 115 -11.64 -22.30 15.26
CA GLY A 115 -11.65 -22.34 13.80
C GLY A 115 -12.75 -21.51 13.14
N LEU A 116 -12.64 -21.38 11.82
CA LEU A 116 -13.57 -20.62 10.98
C LEU A 116 -14.77 -21.53 10.61
N LYS A 117 -15.98 -21.11 10.94
CA LYS A 117 -17.20 -21.93 10.83
C LYS A 117 -18.13 -21.54 9.67
N GLY A 118 -17.91 -20.42 9.02
CA GLY A 118 -18.81 -19.94 7.97
C GLY A 118 -18.15 -18.96 7.00
N VAL A 119 -18.80 -18.75 5.85
CA VAL A 119 -18.38 -17.75 4.85
C VAL A 119 -19.53 -16.76 4.67
N ASN A 120 -19.26 -15.49 4.98
CA ASN A 120 -20.14 -14.36 4.68
C ASN A 120 -19.34 -13.29 3.95
N LEU A 121 -19.58 -13.14 2.65
CA LEU A 121 -18.86 -12.21 1.79
C LEU A 121 -19.13 -10.74 2.15
N PHE A 122 -20.33 -10.45 2.65
CA PHE A 122 -20.72 -9.12 3.07
C PHE A 122 -20.85 -9.08 4.60
N ALA A 123 -20.03 -8.23 5.25
CA ALA A 123 -20.27 -7.95 6.66
C ALA A 123 -21.66 -7.33 6.84
N PRO A 124 -22.37 -7.60 7.93
CA PRO A 124 -23.68 -7.01 8.20
C PRO A 124 -23.54 -5.48 8.35
N ASN A 125 -23.84 -4.77 7.26
CA ASN A 125 -23.61 -3.33 7.12
C ASN A 125 -24.69 -2.45 7.74
N GLY A 126 -25.58 -3.01 8.55
CA GLY A 126 -26.73 -2.30 9.11
C GLY A 126 -26.55 -1.72 10.51
N ASN A 127 -25.39 -1.90 11.13
CA ASN A 127 -25.18 -1.40 12.50
C ASN A 127 -24.64 0.03 12.49
N PRO A 128 -25.30 1.03 13.14
CA PRO A 128 -24.83 2.41 13.19
C PRO A 128 -23.42 2.56 13.78
N GLN A 129 -23.01 1.64 14.66
CA GLN A 129 -21.65 1.59 15.19
C GLN A 129 -20.59 1.37 14.10
N MET A 130 -20.92 0.62 13.04
CA MET A 130 -20.01 0.41 11.91
C MET A 130 -19.81 1.70 11.11
N VAL A 131 -20.85 2.49 10.90
CA VAL A 131 -20.75 3.78 10.20
C VAL A 131 -19.81 4.72 10.97
N ILE A 132 -19.96 4.78 12.29
CA ILE A 132 -19.09 5.59 13.15
C ILE A 132 -17.63 5.14 13.06
N LEU A 133 -17.38 3.84 13.09
CA LEU A 133 -16.03 3.29 12.94
C LEU A 133 -15.40 3.62 11.58
N ILE A 134 -16.19 3.53 10.50
CA ILE A 134 -15.75 3.89 9.15
C ILE A 134 -15.37 5.36 9.09
N LEU A 135 -16.24 6.25 9.59
CA LEU A 135 -15.97 7.68 9.60
C LEU A 135 -14.74 8.02 10.44
N ALA A 136 -14.61 7.46 11.64
CA ALA A 136 -13.46 7.66 12.50
C ALA A 136 -12.16 7.20 11.82
N PHE A 137 -12.19 6.07 11.11
CA PHE A 137 -11.04 5.56 10.37
C PHE A 137 -10.64 6.47 9.20
N ILE A 138 -11.61 6.95 8.42
CA ILE A 138 -11.38 7.88 7.31
C ILE A 138 -10.82 9.21 7.83
N ILE A 139 -11.37 9.74 8.92
CA ILE A 139 -10.89 10.97 9.56
C ILE A 139 -9.45 10.79 10.04
N THR A 140 -9.14 9.66 10.69
CA THR A 140 -7.78 9.35 11.17
C THR A 140 -6.78 9.29 10.02
N ILE A 141 -7.13 8.63 8.92
CA ILE A 141 -6.30 8.57 7.71
C ILE A 141 -6.08 9.95 7.11
N GLY A 142 -7.15 10.76 7.03
CA GLY A 142 -7.09 12.14 6.54
C GLY A 142 -6.17 13.00 7.41
N LEU A 143 -6.34 12.95 8.73
CA LEU A 143 -5.54 13.71 9.69
C LEU A 143 -4.05 13.36 9.62
N LEU A 144 -3.73 12.07 9.54
CA LEU A 144 -2.35 11.61 9.35
C LEU A 144 -1.74 12.13 8.03
N SER A 145 -2.53 12.18 6.96
CA SER A 145 -2.07 12.76 5.69
C SER A 145 -1.82 14.26 5.77
N VAL A 146 -2.61 14.98 6.59
CA VAL A 146 -2.41 16.42 6.83
C VAL A 146 -1.11 16.67 7.60
N ILE A 147 -0.82 15.86 8.62
CA ILE A 147 0.33 16.05 9.53
C ILE A 147 1.63 15.58 8.88
N PHE A 148 1.66 14.36 8.36
CA PHE A 148 2.88 13.69 7.89
C PHE A 148 3.03 13.67 6.37
N GLY A 149 2.03 14.14 5.64
CA GLY A 149 2.02 14.19 4.19
C GLY A 149 1.45 12.94 3.53
N SER A 150 1.60 12.89 2.20
CA SER A 150 1.06 11.82 1.36
C SER A 150 1.46 10.43 1.84
N ARG A 151 0.49 9.50 1.89
CA ARG A 151 0.66 8.07 2.23
C ARG A 151 1.27 7.77 3.61
N ALA A 152 1.10 8.67 4.59
CA ALA A 152 1.63 8.50 5.94
C ALA A 152 1.11 7.23 6.64
N PHE A 153 -0.20 6.98 6.60
CA PHE A 153 -0.79 5.76 7.17
C PHE A 153 -0.22 4.49 6.51
N CYS A 154 -0.09 4.49 5.17
CA CYS A 154 0.47 3.36 4.42
C CYS A 154 1.93 3.07 4.79
N ARG A 155 2.68 4.10 5.19
CA ARG A 155 4.09 4.00 5.55
C ARG A 155 4.29 3.53 6.98
N TYR A 156 3.52 4.06 7.95
CA TYR A 156 3.81 3.90 9.37
C TYR A 156 2.85 2.97 10.12
N LEU A 157 1.61 2.83 9.68
CA LEU A 157 0.56 2.15 10.44
C LEU A 157 -0.10 0.97 9.73
N CYS A 158 -0.04 0.89 8.40
CA CYS A 158 -0.80 -0.12 7.67
C CYS A 158 -0.21 -1.54 7.84
N PRO A 159 -0.90 -2.48 8.53
CA PRO A 159 -0.42 -3.85 8.68
C PRO A 159 -0.41 -4.61 7.36
N GLN A 160 -1.36 -4.33 6.46
CA GLN A 160 -1.39 -4.93 5.13
C GLN A 160 -0.14 -4.57 4.32
N GLY A 161 0.38 -3.34 4.47
CA GLY A 161 1.61 -2.92 3.81
C GLY A 161 2.82 -3.77 4.22
N VAL A 162 2.91 -4.19 5.50
CA VAL A 162 3.96 -5.09 5.98
C VAL A 162 3.76 -6.50 5.44
N PHE A 163 2.52 -7.00 5.47
CA PHE A 163 2.16 -8.31 4.96
C PHE A 163 2.58 -8.49 3.49
N LEU A 164 2.27 -7.51 2.64
CA LEU A 164 2.68 -7.52 1.23
C LEU A 164 4.20 -7.35 1.05
N THR A 165 4.87 -6.65 1.96
CA THR A 165 6.33 -6.54 1.97
C THR A 165 6.99 -7.89 2.26
N ILE A 166 6.40 -8.67 3.18
CA ILE A 166 6.85 -10.04 3.48
C ILE A 166 6.68 -10.92 2.24
N GLY A 167 5.51 -10.87 1.57
CA GLY A 167 5.28 -11.59 0.33
C GLY A 167 6.30 -11.22 -0.76
N ALA A 168 6.53 -9.95 -1.00
CA ALA A 168 7.53 -9.48 -1.97
C ALA A 168 8.96 -9.96 -1.62
N LYS A 169 9.32 -9.97 -0.33
CA LYS A 169 10.61 -10.49 0.13
C LYS A 169 10.72 -12.00 -0.08
N LEU A 170 9.65 -12.73 0.23
CA LEU A 170 9.59 -14.18 0.02
C LEU A 170 9.72 -14.54 -1.48
N GLY A 171 9.02 -13.80 -2.36
CA GLY A 171 9.13 -13.99 -3.80
C GLY A 171 10.58 -13.84 -4.31
N ARG A 172 11.33 -12.88 -3.75
CA ARG A 172 12.76 -12.70 -4.07
C ARG A 172 13.62 -13.85 -3.56
N ILE A 173 13.42 -14.32 -2.32
CA ILE A 173 14.15 -15.45 -1.75
C ILE A 173 13.92 -16.73 -2.58
N LEU A 174 12.69 -16.92 -3.05
CA LEU A 174 12.31 -18.04 -3.93
C LEU A 174 12.73 -17.84 -5.39
N LYS A 175 13.44 -16.73 -5.72
CA LYS A 175 13.86 -16.38 -7.08
C LYS A 175 12.71 -16.34 -8.09
N ILE A 176 11.50 -16.00 -7.64
CA ILE A 176 10.34 -15.85 -8.51
C ILE A 176 10.50 -14.58 -9.36
N PRO A 177 10.25 -14.64 -10.69
CA PRO A 177 10.28 -13.46 -11.53
C PRO A 177 9.32 -12.39 -10.97
N SER A 178 9.85 -11.24 -10.64
CA SER A 178 9.06 -10.19 -9.98
C SER A 178 9.29 -8.81 -10.58
N LEU A 179 8.24 -8.00 -10.55
CA LEU A 179 8.29 -6.61 -11.00
C LEU A 179 9.17 -5.78 -10.06
N HIS A 180 10.19 -5.15 -10.62
CA HIS A 180 11.07 -4.25 -9.89
C HIS A 180 11.52 -3.07 -10.75
N LEU A 181 12.18 -2.09 -10.15
CA LEU A 181 12.79 -0.97 -10.85
C LEU A 181 14.27 -1.26 -11.07
N ILE A 182 14.76 -0.83 -12.21
CA ILE A 182 16.19 -0.78 -12.55
C ILE A 182 16.57 0.63 -12.91
N SER A 183 17.83 0.97 -12.75
CA SER A 183 18.37 2.29 -13.11
C SER A 183 19.64 2.18 -13.95
N ASP A 184 19.76 3.09 -14.92
CA ASP A 184 20.98 3.28 -15.69
C ASP A 184 21.84 4.36 -15.01
N HIS A 185 23.17 4.34 -15.21
CA HIS A 185 24.11 5.27 -14.57
C HIS A 185 24.02 6.75 -15.04
N ASN A 186 23.18 7.06 -16.00
CA ASN A 186 23.09 8.38 -16.65
C ASN A 186 22.20 9.39 -15.87
N CYS A 187 22.37 9.47 -14.55
CA CYS A 187 21.56 10.33 -13.68
C CYS A 187 22.14 11.75 -13.59
N SER A 188 21.33 12.78 -13.91
CA SER A 188 21.70 14.21 -13.79
C SER A 188 21.52 14.80 -12.38
N ASN A 189 21.13 14.01 -11.39
CA ASN A 189 20.90 14.41 -9.99
C ASN A 189 19.90 15.59 -9.81
N CYS A 190 18.92 15.71 -10.69
CA CYS A 190 17.93 16.80 -10.65
C CYS A 190 16.88 16.66 -9.52
N LYS A 191 16.82 15.50 -8.80
CA LYS A 191 15.93 15.19 -7.68
C LYS A 191 14.43 15.32 -7.99
N LEU A 192 14.02 15.34 -9.25
CA LEU A 192 12.61 15.36 -9.62
C LEU A 192 11.89 14.06 -9.22
N CYS A 193 12.58 12.92 -9.28
CA CYS A 193 12.08 11.61 -8.83
C CYS A 193 11.79 11.59 -7.33
N ASP A 194 12.62 12.24 -6.48
CA ASP A 194 12.39 12.35 -5.04
C ASP A 194 11.14 13.20 -4.74
N LYS A 195 11.00 14.32 -5.48
CA LYS A 195 9.86 15.23 -5.32
C LYS A 195 8.53 14.59 -5.73
N SER A 196 8.57 13.67 -6.70
CA SER A 196 7.37 13.01 -7.23
C SER A 196 6.97 11.75 -6.45
N CYS A 197 7.85 11.22 -5.59
CA CYS A 197 7.60 9.98 -4.88
C CYS A 197 6.51 10.13 -3.81
N PRO A 198 5.33 9.48 -3.94
CA PRO A 198 4.27 9.58 -2.95
C PRO A 198 4.61 8.93 -1.60
N MET A 199 5.61 8.02 -1.59
CA MET A 199 6.12 7.39 -0.39
C MET A 199 7.28 8.17 0.26
N GLY A 200 7.74 9.27 -0.36
CA GLY A 200 8.83 10.09 0.14
C GLY A 200 10.18 9.37 0.19
N LEU A 201 10.46 8.53 -0.77
CA LEU A 201 11.75 7.85 -0.88
C LEU A 201 12.80 8.76 -1.55
N ASN A 202 14.05 8.65 -1.13
CA ASN A 202 15.18 9.28 -1.79
C ASN A 202 15.58 8.45 -3.02
N VAL A 203 14.80 8.58 -4.09
CA VAL A 203 14.98 7.79 -5.32
C VAL A 203 16.30 8.15 -6.00
N SER A 204 16.73 9.42 -5.93
CA SER A 204 18.00 9.87 -6.51
C SER A 204 19.21 9.14 -5.90
N ASP A 205 19.18 8.87 -4.59
CA ASP A 205 20.24 8.14 -3.91
C ASP A 205 20.20 6.64 -4.29
N MET A 206 19.01 6.09 -4.46
CA MET A 206 18.81 4.71 -4.93
C MET A 206 19.36 4.53 -6.36
N VAL A 207 19.16 5.51 -7.24
CA VAL A 207 19.71 5.49 -8.61
C VAL A 207 21.24 5.54 -8.57
N LYS A 208 21.83 6.43 -7.74
CA LYS A 208 23.28 6.58 -7.62
C LYS A 208 23.96 5.32 -7.08
N SER A 209 23.34 4.66 -6.12
CA SER A 209 23.84 3.40 -5.55
C SER A 209 23.56 2.19 -6.44
N ASN A 210 22.92 2.37 -7.58
CA ASN A 210 22.42 1.30 -8.47
C ASN A 210 21.59 0.24 -7.73
N SER A 211 20.97 0.64 -6.64
CA SER A 211 20.13 -0.22 -5.80
C SER A 211 18.71 0.36 -5.71
N MET A 212 17.88 0.03 -6.71
CA MET A 212 16.48 0.48 -6.76
C MET A 212 15.56 -0.31 -5.82
N GLU A 213 16.15 -1.08 -4.91
CA GLU A 213 15.40 -1.89 -3.96
C GLU A 213 15.04 -1.12 -2.71
N ASN A 214 13.75 -0.92 -2.50
CA ASN A 214 13.24 -0.39 -1.25
C ASN A 214 11.92 -1.06 -0.89
N LEU A 215 11.86 -1.63 0.30
CA LEU A 215 10.66 -2.32 0.81
C LEU A 215 9.45 -1.40 0.97
N ASN A 216 9.66 -0.09 0.96
CA ASN A 216 8.59 0.92 0.99
C ASN A 216 8.12 1.31 -0.42
N CYS A 217 8.81 0.89 -1.47
CA CYS A 217 8.42 1.22 -2.83
C CYS A 217 7.12 0.48 -3.19
N ILE A 218 6.16 1.23 -3.73
CA ILE A 218 4.87 0.73 -4.21
C ILE A 218 4.84 0.57 -5.73
N LEU A 219 5.97 0.73 -6.39
CA LEU A 219 6.14 0.57 -7.84
C LEU A 219 5.10 1.38 -8.68
N CYS A 220 4.76 2.58 -8.22
CA CYS A 220 3.73 3.40 -8.86
C CYS A 220 4.17 4.07 -10.18
N GLY A 221 5.47 4.12 -10.47
CA GLY A 221 6.03 4.66 -11.71
C GLY A 221 6.16 6.19 -11.77
N GLU A 222 5.76 6.94 -10.77
CA GLU A 222 5.86 8.41 -10.78
C GLU A 222 7.30 8.90 -11.00
N CYS A 223 8.30 8.21 -10.44
CA CYS A 223 9.71 8.53 -10.63
C CYS A 223 10.19 8.28 -12.07
N ILE A 224 9.64 7.26 -12.75
CA ILE A 224 9.95 6.97 -14.15
C ILE A 224 9.46 8.11 -15.05
N GLU A 225 8.22 8.49 -14.86
CA GLU A 225 7.54 9.49 -15.68
C GLU A 225 8.13 10.90 -15.52
N LYS A 226 8.62 11.22 -14.31
CA LYS A 226 9.23 12.51 -13.99
C LYS A 226 10.72 12.58 -14.30
N CYS A 227 11.36 11.45 -14.67
CA CYS A 227 12.78 11.45 -15.02
C CYS A 227 13.01 11.99 -16.44
N PRO A 228 13.72 13.13 -16.62
CA PRO A 228 13.98 13.69 -17.93
C PRO A 228 14.94 12.82 -18.74
N LYS A 229 15.86 12.12 -18.07
CA LYS A 229 16.89 11.27 -18.69
C LYS A 229 16.43 9.82 -18.92
N GLU A 230 15.21 9.45 -18.51
CA GLU A 230 14.66 8.09 -18.64
C GLU A 230 15.53 6.98 -18.04
N THR A 231 16.32 7.34 -17.02
CA THR A 231 17.27 6.42 -16.38
C THR A 231 16.59 5.32 -15.57
N ILE A 232 15.32 5.49 -15.19
CA ILE A 232 14.59 4.54 -14.37
C ILE A 232 13.57 3.77 -15.24
N LYS A 233 13.60 2.44 -15.17
CA LYS A 233 12.71 1.57 -15.97
C LYS A 233 12.15 0.44 -15.11
N TYR A 234 11.01 -0.12 -15.55
CA TYR A 234 10.51 -1.39 -15.00
C TYR A 234 11.28 -2.56 -15.60
N SER A 235 11.56 -3.55 -14.78
CA SER A 235 12.04 -4.85 -15.19
C SER A 235 11.21 -5.95 -14.56
N PHE A 236 11.05 -7.08 -15.25
CA PHE A 236 10.33 -8.26 -14.77
C PHE A 236 11.20 -9.47 -14.99
N ASN A 237 12.12 -9.72 -14.05
CA ASN A 237 13.08 -10.82 -14.12
C ASN A 237 13.17 -11.49 -12.73
N ALA A 238 13.63 -12.74 -12.73
CA ALA A 238 14.18 -13.35 -11.52
C ALA A 238 15.45 -12.59 -11.17
N LYS A 239 15.58 -12.17 -9.92
CA LYS A 239 16.80 -11.51 -9.45
C LYS A 239 17.80 -12.55 -9.00
N ASP A 240 19.00 -12.42 -9.52
CA ASP A 240 20.17 -13.19 -9.05
C ASP A 240 20.58 -12.80 -7.64
#